data_1022d173d4f1fb1a33c1ae28df6e0f96
#
_entry.id   1022d173d4f1fb1a33c1ae28df6e0f96
#
_cell.length_a   1.000
_cell.length_b   1.000
_cell.length_c   1.000
_cell.angle_alpha   90.00
_cell.angle_beta   90.00
_cell.angle_gamma   90.00
#
_symmetry.space_group_name_H-M   'P 1'
#
loop_
_entity.id
_entity.type
_entity.pdbx_description
1 polymer ?
#
loop_
_entity_poly.entity_id
_entity_poly.type
_entity_poly.pdbx_seq_one_letter_code
_entity_poly.pdbx_strand_id
1 'polypeptide(L)'
;MITLRADLHTHTIASGHAYSTIREMAKAAGEKGLELIAMTDHAPAMPGSCQTLHFSNLRALPRQIEGVTVLRGVELNVLNTQGKLDLPRGLQERLEWRIASLHDNVLIPEDGCDYTGLCLALAENPQIDMIGHPDSPDYPFDMETVVPVWAAQGKVVELNEHHAFDIGPRNLENAKRLMAVCARCGALVAVDSDAHTCWSVGEFSRAAALLNEMGFPEKQVLNTSARRVLDFIHSKKVL
;
A
#
# COMPACT_ATOMS: atom_id res chain seq x y z
N MET A 1 -6.27 -1.73 21.98
CA MET A 1 -6.73 -0.84 20.88
C MET A 1 -5.54 -0.65 19.94
N ILE A 2 -5.69 -1.00 18.69
CA ILE A 2 -4.61 -0.91 17.69
C ILE A 2 -4.21 0.55 17.54
N THR A 3 -2.93 0.84 17.73
CA THR A 3 -2.35 2.18 17.56
C THR A 3 -1.37 2.13 16.39
N LEU A 4 -1.56 3.01 15.41
CA LEU A 4 -0.74 3.07 14.20
C LEU A 4 0.34 4.15 14.35
N ARG A 5 1.56 3.85 13.94
CA ARG A 5 2.73 4.72 14.05
C ARG A 5 3.45 4.94 12.72
N ALA A 6 2.94 4.34 11.65
CA ALA A 6 3.46 4.57 10.32
C ALA A 6 2.31 4.64 9.31
N ASP A 7 2.51 5.41 8.24
CA ASP A 7 1.64 5.51 7.07
C ASP A 7 2.47 5.08 5.86
N LEU A 8 2.08 3.96 5.25
CA LEU A 8 2.90 3.30 4.23
C LEU A 8 2.40 3.53 2.80
N HIS A 9 1.30 4.30 2.65
CA HIS A 9 0.74 4.64 1.36
C HIS A 9 0.34 6.11 1.33
N THR A 10 1.19 6.95 0.72
CA THR A 10 0.96 8.40 0.61
C THR A 10 1.53 8.97 -0.70
N HIS A 11 0.93 10.05 -1.19
CA HIS A 11 1.23 10.68 -2.47
C HIS A 11 1.66 12.13 -2.30
N THR A 12 2.56 12.57 -3.19
CA THR A 12 3.01 13.95 -3.28
C THR A 12 2.56 14.59 -4.60
N ILE A 13 2.89 15.87 -4.79
CA ILE A 13 2.66 16.56 -6.07
C ILE A 13 3.27 15.84 -7.28
N ALA A 14 4.16 14.85 -7.08
CA ALA A 14 4.73 14.04 -8.14
C ALA A 14 3.73 13.04 -8.74
N SER A 15 2.68 12.70 -8.02
CA SER A 15 1.56 11.85 -8.51
C SER A 15 0.59 12.59 -9.44
N GLY A 16 0.75 13.90 -9.63
CA GLY A 16 -0.02 14.71 -10.57
C GLY A 16 -1.40 15.14 -10.05
N HIS A 17 -2.07 14.33 -9.23
CA HIS A 17 -3.36 14.64 -8.61
C HIS A 17 -3.30 14.66 -7.07
N ALA A 18 -2.10 14.76 -6.52
CA ALA A 18 -1.86 15.05 -5.10
C ALA A 18 -1.27 16.46 -4.94
N TYR A 19 -1.41 17.08 -3.77
CA TYR A 19 -1.27 18.53 -3.62
C TYR A 19 -0.28 18.98 -2.56
N SER A 20 0.55 18.06 -2.03
CA SER A 20 1.55 18.39 -1.01
C SER A 20 2.94 17.91 -1.40
N THR A 21 3.94 18.65 -0.94
CA THR A 21 5.35 18.28 -1.10
C THR A 21 5.76 17.21 -0.08
N ILE A 22 6.85 16.49 -0.36
CA ILE A 22 7.45 15.52 0.58
C ILE A 22 7.63 16.11 1.98
N ARG A 23 8.06 17.37 2.07
CA ARG A 23 8.30 18.02 3.36
C ARG A 23 7.00 18.29 4.11
N GLU A 24 5.95 18.74 3.43
CA GLU A 24 4.64 18.96 4.02
C GLU A 24 4.03 17.64 4.52
N MET A 25 4.17 16.55 3.73
CA MET A 25 3.71 15.23 4.13
C MET A 25 4.45 14.72 5.38
N ALA A 26 5.78 14.80 5.39
CA ALA A 26 6.59 14.38 6.53
C ALA A 26 6.31 15.23 7.79
N LYS A 27 6.11 16.55 7.63
CA LYS A 27 5.74 17.44 8.73
C LYS A 27 4.39 17.03 9.33
N ALA A 28 3.38 16.81 8.50
CA ALA A 28 2.06 16.37 8.95
C ALA A 28 2.12 15.01 9.67
N ALA A 29 2.92 14.07 9.17
CA ALA A 29 3.17 12.80 9.84
C ALA A 29 3.73 12.99 11.25
N GLY A 30 4.75 13.85 11.42
CA GLY A 30 5.33 14.17 12.72
C GLY A 30 4.34 14.85 13.67
N GLU A 31 3.55 15.81 13.19
CA GLU A 31 2.52 16.50 13.96
C GLU A 31 1.42 15.54 14.47
N LYS A 32 1.12 14.46 13.73
CA LYS A 32 0.19 13.40 14.13
C LYS A 32 0.85 12.27 14.95
N GLY A 33 2.14 12.39 15.26
CA GLY A 33 2.88 11.45 16.09
C GLY A 33 3.23 10.14 15.38
N LEU A 34 3.28 10.15 14.05
CA LEU A 34 3.82 9.04 13.27
C LEU A 34 5.35 9.02 13.37
N GLU A 35 5.91 7.82 13.41
CA GLU A 35 7.35 7.58 13.47
C GLU A 35 7.97 7.39 12.07
N LEU A 36 7.12 6.99 11.08
CA LEU A 36 7.52 6.64 9.74
C LEU A 36 6.42 6.97 8.73
N ILE A 37 6.83 7.44 7.56
CA ILE A 37 5.97 7.63 6.39
C ILE A 37 6.65 7.08 5.14
N ALA A 38 5.91 6.45 4.24
CA ALA A 38 6.40 6.05 2.93
C ALA A 38 5.89 7.01 1.85
N MET A 39 6.79 7.54 1.03
CA MET A 39 6.46 8.30 -0.18
C MET A 39 6.29 7.31 -1.32
N THR A 40 5.07 7.08 -1.73
CA THR A 40 4.69 6.03 -2.67
C THR A 40 3.95 6.60 -3.88
N ASP A 41 4.47 7.70 -4.44
CA ASP A 41 3.90 8.28 -5.64
C ASP A 41 3.63 7.23 -6.71
N HIS A 42 2.57 7.44 -7.48
CA HIS A 42 2.19 6.53 -8.58
C HIS A 42 3.30 6.40 -9.61
N ALA A 43 3.54 5.18 -10.06
CA ALA A 43 4.45 4.87 -11.15
C ALA A 43 3.92 5.39 -12.51
N PRO A 44 4.75 5.45 -13.55
CA PRO A 44 4.51 6.26 -14.76
C PRO A 44 3.27 5.94 -15.59
N ALA A 45 2.65 4.75 -15.44
CA ALA A 45 1.44 4.43 -16.20
C ALA A 45 0.19 5.17 -15.71
N MET A 46 0.20 5.67 -14.47
CA MET A 46 -0.87 6.52 -13.97
C MET A 46 -0.90 7.85 -14.73
N PRO A 47 -2.03 8.25 -15.33
CA PRO A 47 -2.14 9.51 -16.05
C PRO A 47 -1.78 10.72 -15.18
N GLY A 48 -0.86 11.55 -15.67
CA GLY A 48 -0.39 12.74 -14.94
C GLY A 48 0.71 12.48 -13.92
N SER A 49 1.09 11.23 -13.68
CA SER A 49 2.15 10.88 -12.72
C SER A 49 3.56 11.20 -13.24
N CYS A 50 4.52 11.06 -12.33
CA CYS A 50 5.92 11.37 -12.60
C CYS A 50 6.63 10.31 -13.46
N GLN A 51 7.74 10.71 -14.05
CA GLN A 51 8.59 9.85 -14.87
C GLN A 51 9.51 8.96 -14.01
N THR A 52 10.06 7.90 -14.62
CA THR A 52 11.01 6.97 -13.98
C THR A 52 12.20 7.66 -13.30
N LEU A 53 12.61 8.84 -13.78
CA LEU A 53 13.69 9.64 -13.17
C LEU A 53 13.37 10.09 -11.74
N HIS A 54 12.10 10.34 -11.41
CA HIS A 54 11.67 10.65 -10.05
C HIS A 54 12.10 9.52 -9.09
N PHE A 55 11.72 8.28 -9.40
CA PHE A 55 12.02 7.12 -8.56
C PHE A 55 13.52 6.82 -8.48
N SER A 56 14.26 7.00 -9.58
CA SER A 56 15.71 6.81 -9.59
C SER A 56 16.44 7.82 -8.71
N ASN A 57 15.88 9.02 -8.53
CA ASN A 57 16.46 10.11 -7.75
C ASN A 57 15.97 10.20 -6.31
N LEU A 58 14.99 9.40 -5.89
CA LEU A 58 14.54 9.35 -4.48
C LEU A 58 15.69 9.10 -3.49
N ARG A 59 16.79 8.48 -3.95
CA ARG A 59 18.03 8.31 -3.18
C ARG A 59 18.64 9.63 -2.67
N ALA A 60 18.30 10.78 -3.28
CA ALA A 60 18.75 12.09 -2.84
C ALA A 60 18.03 12.57 -1.57
N LEU A 61 16.89 11.97 -1.21
CA LEU A 61 16.17 12.32 0.00
C LEU A 61 16.92 11.83 1.25
N PRO A 62 17.00 12.66 2.31
CA PRO A 62 17.47 12.18 3.60
C PRO A 62 16.53 11.12 4.18
N ARG A 63 17.06 10.28 5.07
CA ARG A 63 16.27 9.22 5.73
C ARG A 63 15.31 9.75 6.77
N GLN A 64 15.54 10.94 7.27
CA GLN A 64 14.67 11.63 8.20
C GLN A 64 14.36 13.02 7.68
N ILE A 65 13.09 13.38 7.69
CA ILE A 65 12.57 14.70 7.31
C ILE A 65 11.60 15.11 8.41
N GLU A 66 11.72 16.31 8.95
CA GLU A 66 10.88 16.82 10.04
C GLU A 66 10.78 15.86 11.27
N GLY A 67 11.84 15.10 11.53
CA GLY A 67 11.89 14.14 12.65
C GLY A 67 11.26 12.77 12.37
N VAL A 68 10.68 12.55 11.20
CA VAL A 68 10.03 11.32 10.80
C VAL A 68 10.92 10.51 9.86
N THR A 69 10.94 9.19 10.01
CA THR A 69 11.63 8.30 9.06
C THR A 69 10.85 8.26 7.74
N VAL A 70 11.55 8.54 6.63
CA VAL A 70 10.95 8.54 5.29
C VAL A 70 11.43 7.34 4.49
N LEU A 71 10.51 6.47 4.08
CA LEU A 71 10.77 5.40 3.12
C LEU A 71 10.63 5.92 1.68
N ARG A 72 11.55 5.49 0.84
CA ARG A 72 11.56 5.77 -0.60
C ARG A 72 10.81 4.65 -1.30
N GLY A 73 9.55 4.89 -1.58
CA GLY A 73 8.64 3.90 -2.10
C GLY A 73 8.11 4.22 -3.48
N VAL A 74 7.16 3.41 -3.90
CA VAL A 74 6.39 3.55 -5.13
C VAL A 74 5.08 2.80 -5.01
N GLU A 75 4.03 3.34 -5.59
CA GLU A 75 2.85 2.60 -5.94
C GLU A 75 2.91 2.21 -7.42
N LEU A 76 3.16 0.92 -7.67
CA LEU A 76 3.29 0.32 -9.00
C LEU A 76 1.91 0.03 -9.58
N ASN A 77 1.72 0.40 -10.83
CA ASN A 77 0.50 0.04 -11.56
C ASN A 77 0.64 -1.35 -12.17
N VAL A 78 -0.39 -2.16 -11.99
CA VAL A 78 -0.53 -3.44 -12.70
C VAL A 78 -1.07 -3.15 -14.10
N LEU A 79 -0.32 -3.55 -15.13
CA LEU A 79 -0.60 -3.20 -16.53
C LEU A 79 -1.46 -4.23 -17.28
N ASN A 80 -1.52 -5.45 -16.78
CA ASN A 80 -2.25 -6.54 -17.44
C ASN A 80 -2.54 -7.70 -16.48
N THR A 81 -3.33 -8.65 -16.95
CA THR A 81 -3.73 -9.85 -16.19
C THR A 81 -2.62 -10.85 -15.90
N GLN A 82 -1.41 -10.65 -16.45
CA GLN A 82 -0.22 -11.42 -16.14
C GLN A 82 0.62 -10.80 -15.02
N GLY A 83 0.14 -9.71 -14.38
CA GLY A 83 0.82 -9.07 -13.26
C GLY A 83 2.05 -8.23 -13.66
N LYS A 84 2.12 -7.78 -14.93
CA LYS A 84 3.21 -6.88 -15.39
C LYS A 84 3.09 -5.53 -14.69
N LEU A 85 4.22 -5.01 -14.19
CA LEU A 85 4.32 -3.71 -13.53
C LEU A 85 5.00 -2.68 -14.43
N ASP A 86 4.75 -1.40 -14.17
CA ASP A 86 5.14 -0.27 -15.01
C ASP A 86 6.51 0.36 -14.70
N LEU A 87 7.23 -0.11 -13.68
CA LEU A 87 8.63 0.26 -13.47
C LEU A 87 9.59 -0.88 -13.84
N PRO A 88 10.78 -0.56 -14.41
CA PRO A 88 11.82 -1.56 -14.65
C PRO A 88 12.26 -2.22 -13.34
N ARG A 89 12.44 -3.56 -13.35
CA ARG A 89 12.84 -4.35 -12.18
C ARG A 89 14.06 -3.80 -11.45
N GLY A 90 15.13 -3.44 -12.17
CA GLY A 90 16.35 -2.89 -11.56
C GLY A 90 16.15 -1.54 -10.86
N LEU A 91 15.05 -0.83 -11.14
CA LEU A 91 14.67 0.36 -10.41
C LEU A 91 13.84 0.02 -9.18
N GLN A 92 12.89 -0.93 -9.31
CA GLN A 92 12.12 -1.44 -8.17
C GLN A 92 13.03 -1.96 -7.05
N GLU A 93 14.13 -2.66 -7.37
CA GLU A 93 15.11 -3.20 -6.43
C GLU A 93 15.84 -2.12 -5.60
N ARG A 94 15.84 -0.87 -6.07
CA ARG A 94 16.46 0.28 -5.36
C ARG A 94 15.51 0.99 -4.40
N LEU A 95 14.23 0.70 -4.49
CA LEU A 95 13.20 1.27 -3.64
C LEU A 95 13.03 0.43 -2.37
N GLU A 96 12.54 1.06 -1.32
CA GLU A 96 12.48 0.47 0.01
C GLU A 96 11.11 -0.13 0.31
N TRP A 97 10.07 0.41 -0.34
CA TRP A 97 8.69 -0.03 -0.18
C TRP A 97 7.99 0.01 -1.54
N ARG A 98 7.34 -1.09 -1.93
CA ARG A 98 6.72 -1.26 -3.25
C ARG A 98 5.33 -1.82 -3.07
N ILE A 99 4.35 -1.00 -3.42
CA ILE A 99 2.93 -1.34 -3.46
C ILE A 99 2.60 -1.74 -4.89
N ALA A 100 1.75 -2.73 -5.09
CA ALA A 100 1.16 -3.04 -6.39
C ALA A 100 -0.34 -2.88 -6.30
N SER A 101 -0.90 -2.02 -7.18
CA SER A 101 -2.30 -1.65 -7.17
C SER A 101 -2.95 -1.80 -8.54
N LEU A 102 -4.25 -2.04 -8.51
CA LEU A 102 -5.12 -2.08 -9.69
C LEU A 102 -5.88 -0.75 -9.78
N HIS A 103 -5.67 -0.03 -10.87
CA HIS A 103 -6.33 1.25 -11.14
C HIS A 103 -7.11 1.18 -12.46
N ASP A 104 -8.35 1.60 -12.46
CA ASP A 104 -9.27 1.52 -13.60
C ASP A 104 -8.85 2.38 -14.81
N ASN A 105 -8.08 3.43 -14.55
CA ASN A 105 -7.49 4.29 -15.59
C ASN A 105 -6.16 3.74 -16.16
N VAL A 106 -5.68 2.59 -15.66
CA VAL A 106 -4.47 1.90 -16.16
C VAL A 106 -4.79 0.49 -16.66
N LEU A 107 -5.47 -0.31 -15.87
CA LEU A 107 -6.01 -1.62 -16.25
C LEU A 107 -7.53 -1.53 -16.20
N ILE A 108 -8.13 -1.29 -17.36
CA ILE A 108 -9.60 -1.17 -17.47
C ILE A 108 -10.24 -2.48 -17.01
N PRO A 109 -11.19 -2.45 -16.06
CA PRO A 109 -11.90 -3.64 -15.63
C PRO A 109 -12.69 -4.27 -16.77
N GLU A 110 -12.64 -5.61 -16.89
CA GLU A 110 -13.37 -6.36 -17.90
C GLU A 110 -14.15 -7.52 -17.27
N ASP A 111 -15.41 -7.69 -17.68
CA ASP A 111 -16.24 -8.79 -17.22
C ASP A 111 -15.65 -10.15 -17.65
N GLY A 112 -15.65 -11.12 -16.73
CA GLY A 112 -15.14 -12.46 -17.00
C GLY A 112 -13.62 -12.57 -17.01
N CYS A 113 -12.90 -11.50 -16.67
CA CYS A 113 -11.45 -11.52 -16.53
C CYS A 113 -11.02 -12.37 -15.32
N ASP A 114 -9.92 -13.11 -15.44
CA ASP A 114 -9.36 -13.91 -14.34
C ASP A 114 -8.49 -13.04 -13.40
N TYR A 115 -9.16 -12.28 -12.54
CA TYR A 115 -8.46 -11.50 -11.51
C TYR A 115 -7.93 -12.38 -10.37
N THR A 116 -8.45 -13.58 -10.17
CA THR A 116 -7.87 -14.55 -9.24
C THR A 116 -6.49 -14.99 -9.72
N GLY A 117 -6.36 -15.37 -10.98
CA GLY A 117 -5.07 -15.70 -11.59
C GLY A 117 -4.08 -14.53 -11.57
N LEU A 118 -4.56 -13.31 -11.85
CA LEU A 118 -3.77 -12.09 -11.72
C LEU A 118 -3.22 -11.92 -10.30
N CYS A 119 -4.08 -11.99 -9.28
CA CYS A 119 -3.69 -11.82 -7.88
C CYS A 119 -2.70 -12.90 -7.42
N LEU A 120 -2.81 -14.13 -7.91
CA LEU A 120 -1.83 -15.19 -7.69
C LEU A 120 -0.49 -14.87 -8.37
N ALA A 121 -0.49 -14.32 -9.60
CA ALA A 121 0.73 -13.90 -10.27
C ALA A 121 1.46 -12.76 -9.52
N LEU A 122 0.72 -11.82 -8.90
CA LEU A 122 1.32 -10.79 -8.05
C LEU A 122 2.01 -11.38 -6.82
N ALA A 123 1.49 -12.49 -6.26
CA ALA A 123 2.12 -13.18 -5.14
C ALA A 123 3.53 -13.65 -5.46
N GLU A 124 3.74 -14.18 -6.68
CA GLU A 124 5.02 -14.72 -7.13
C GLU A 124 6.09 -13.64 -7.39
N ASN A 125 5.71 -12.37 -7.49
CA ASN A 125 6.66 -11.29 -7.75
C ASN A 125 7.38 -10.85 -6.47
N PRO A 126 8.70 -11.14 -6.31
CA PRO A 126 9.45 -10.80 -5.10
C PRO A 126 9.65 -9.29 -4.90
N GLN A 127 9.39 -8.48 -5.94
CA GLN A 127 9.54 -7.02 -5.87
C GLN A 127 8.33 -6.34 -5.22
N ILE A 128 7.22 -7.04 -5.01
CA ILE A 128 6.04 -6.50 -4.36
C ILE A 128 6.13 -6.73 -2.85
N ASP A 129 6.01 -5.67 -2.07
CA ASP A 129 5.95 -5.73 -0.61
C ASP A 129 4.50 -5.75 -0.12
N MET A 130 3.63 -4.92 -0.71
CA MET A 130 2.23 -4.76 -0.32
C MET A 130 1.31 -4.80 -1.54
N ILE A 131 0.14 -5.37 -1.36
CA ILE A 131 -0.97 -5.29 -2.32
C ILE A 131 -1.86 -4.13 -1.88
N GLY A 132 -1.94 -3.09 -2.73
CA GLY A 132 -2.67 -1.85 -2.46
C GLY A 132 -4.17 -2.03 -2.69
N HIS A 133 -4.99 -1.49 -1.78
CA HIS A 133 -6.46 -1.42 -1.80
C HIS A 133 -7.20 -2.54 -2.60
N PRO A 134 -6.96 -3.84 -2.28
CA PRO A 134 -7.50 -4.95 -3.06
C PRO A 134 -8.98 -5.25 -2.76
N ASP A 135 -9.67 -4.30 -2.16
CA ASP A 135 -11.10 -4.36 -1.84
C ASP A 135 -11.99 -3.83 -2.99
N SER A 136 -11.40 -3.39 -4.11
CA SER A 136 -12.16 -2.88 -5.25
C SER A 136 -13.14 -3.93 -5.80
N PRO A 137 -14.43 -3.58 -5.91
CA PRO A 137 -15.41 -4.47 -6.52
C PRO A 137 -15.25 -4.62 -8.05
N ASP A 138 -14.43 -3.79 -8.66
CA ASP A 138 -14.19 -3.79 -10.11
C ASP A 138 -13.19 -4.88 -10.54
N TYR A 139 -12.40 -5.39 -9.59
CA TYR A 139 -11.46 -6.48 -9.78
C TYR A 139 -11.77 -7.66 -8.84
N PRO A 140 -12.91 -8.32 -9.01
CA PRO A 140 -13.34 -9.38 -8.11
C PRO A 140 -12.44 -10.61 -8.23
N PHE A 141 -11.91 -11.09 -7.09
CA PHE A 141 -11.08 -12.28 -7.01
C PHE A 141 -11.50 -13.18 -5.86
N ASP A 142 -11.11 -14.45 -5.91
CA ASP A 142 -11.36 -15.40 -4.83
C ASP A 142 -10.39 -15.14 -3.66
N MET A 143 -10.85 -14.37 -2.67
CA MET A 143 -10.08 -14.00 -1.48
C MET A 143 -9.66 -15.23 -0.67
N GLU A 144 -10.48 -16.28 -0.60
CA GLU A 144 -10.19 -17.50 0.16
C GLU A 144 -9.02 -18.28 -0.45
N THR A 145 -8.89 -18.26 -1.76
CA THR A 145 -7.77 -18.88 -2.48
C THR A 145 -6.53 -17.99 -2.46
N VAL A 146 -6.66 -16.69 -2.69
CA VAL A 146 -5.54 -15.78 -2.96
C VAL A 146 -4.83 -15.32 -1.69
N VAL A 147 -5.57 -14.88 -0.67
CA VAL A 147 -4.97 -14.25 0.52
C VAL A 147 -4.03 -15.18 1.29
N PRO A 148 -4.32 -16.49 1.45
CA PRO A 148 -3.34 -17.43 2.04
C PRO A 148 -2.04 -17.54 1.24
N VAL A 149 -2.10 -17.41 -0.09
CA VAL A 149 -0.90 -17.42 -0.96
C VAL A 149 -0.12 -16.13 -0.76
N TRP A 150 -0.77 -14.96 -0.71
CA TRP A 150 -0.11 -13.69 -0.36
C TRP A 150 0.60 -13.78 0.99
N ALA A 151 -0.07 -14.32 2.00
CA ALA A 151 0.51 -14.51 3.32
C ALA A 151 1.76 -15.42 3.29
N ALA A 152 1.68 -16.56 2.60
CA ALA A 152 2.79 -17.50 2.44
C ALA A 152 3.99 -16.91 1.70
N GLN A 153 3.74 -16.01 0.73
CA GLN A 153 4.76 -15.27 -0.02
C GLN A 153 5.21 -13.98 0.69
N GLY A 154 4.77 -13.75 1.92
CA GLY A 154 5.16 -12.60 2.72
C GLY A 154 4.69 -11.25 2.14
N LYS A 155 3.57 -11.23 1.43
CA LYS A 155 2.94 -9.98 1.00
C LYS A 155 2.14 -9.39 2.16
N VAL A 156 2.19 -8.06 2.28
CA VAL A 156 1.31 -7.30 3.16
C VAL A 156 0.02 -6.99 2.41
N VAL A 157 -1.12 -7.09 3.07
CA VAL A 157 -2.42 -6.73 2.49
C VAL A 157 -2.84 -5.38 3.05
N GLU A 158 -3.18 -4.45 2.20
CA GLU A 158 -3.62 -3.14 2.65
C GLU A 158 -5.07 -3.13 3.11
N LEU A 159 -5.34 -2.46 4.22
CA LEU A 159 -6.64 -1.87 4.56
C LEU A 159 -6.51 -0.36 4.39
N ASN A 160 -6.97 0.13 3.25
CA ASN A 160 -6.85 1.52 2.85
C ASN A 160 -8.07 2.32 3.37
N GLU A 161 -7.82 3.37 4.15
CA GLU A 161 -8.87 4.20 4.74
C GLU A 161 -9.76 4.85 3.68
N HIS A 162 -9.15 5.53 2.70
CA HIS A 162 -9.89 6.22 1.65
C HIS A 162 -10.69 5.23 0.80
N HIS A 163 -10.04 4.17 0.32
CA HIS A 163 -10.64 3.22 -0.61
C HIS A 163 -11.80 2.45 0.01
N ALA A 164 -11.63 1.98 1.26
CA ALA A 164 -12.66 1.22 1.95
C ALA A 164 -13.88 2.05 2.35
N PHE A 165 -13.70 3.35 2.67
CA PHE A 165 -14.78 4.11 3.30
C PHE A 165 -15.34 5.26 2.46
N ASP A 166 -14.62 5.76 1.45
CA ASP A 166 -15.02 6.94 0.70
C ASP A 166 -15.43 6.65 -0.76
N ILE A 167 -15.01 5.50 -1.32
CA ILE A 167 -15.33 5.13 -2.70
C ILE A 167 -16.77 4.58 -2.80
N GLY A 168 -17.14 3.63 -1.96
CA GLY A 168 -18.48 3.09 -2.00
C GLY A 168 -18.78 1.95 -1.03
N PRO A 169 -20.06 1.61 -0.83
CA PRO A 169 -20.44 0.61 0.16
C PRO A 169 -19.91 -0.79 -0.14
N ARG A 170 -19.73 -1.15 -1.42
CA ARG A 170 -19.18 -2.46 -1.82
C ARG A 170 -17.70 -2.59 -1.45
N ASN A 171 -16.94 -1.48 -1.48
CA ASN A 171 -15.55 -1.46 -1.03
C ASN A 171 -15.45 -1.80 0.45
N LEU A 172 -16.27 -1.17 1.30
CA LEU A 172 -16.30 -1.48 2.73
C LEU A 172 -16.71 -2.93 3.02
N GLU A 173 -17.69 -3.46 2.29
CA GLU A 173 -18.09 -4.87 2.42
C GLU A 173 -16.94 -5.81 2.05
N ASN A 174 -16.26 -5.56 0.94
CA ASN A 174 -15.11 -6.32 0.50
C ASN A 174 -13.94 -6.19 1.49
N ALA A 175 -13.65 -4.98 1.99
CA ALA A 175 -12.62 -4.77 3.00
C ALA A 175 -12.88 -5.60 4.27
N LYS A 176 -14.13 -5.64 4.76
CA LYS A 176 -14.51 -6.50 5.91
C LYS A 176 -14.28 -7.98 5.61
N ARG A 177 -14.69 -8.45 4.44
CA ARG A 177 -14.46 -9.85 4.04
C ARG A 177 -12.98 -10.17 3.93
N LEU A 178 -12.21 -9.29 3.29
CA LEU A 178 -10.76 -9.41 3.13
C LEU A 178 -10.05 -9.50 4.49
N MET A 179 -10.37 -8.58 5.42
CA MET A 179 -9.78 -8.59 6.76
C MET A 179 -10.14 -9.85 7.54
N ALA A 180 -11.36 -10.40 7.37
CA ALA A 180 -11.74 -11.66 7.99
C ALA A 180 -10.89 -12.83 7.45
N VAL A 181 -10.60 -12.87 6.15
CA VAL A 181 -9.69 -13.89 5.57
C VAL A 181 -8.27 -13.69 6.09
N CYS A 182 -7.74 -12.44 6.11
CA CYS A 182 -6.42 -12.13 6.64
C CYS A 182 -6.25 -12.60 8.09
N ALA A 183 -7.25 -12.33 8.94
CA ALA A 183 -7.22 -12.74 10.35
C ALA A 183 -7.08 -14.27 10.50
N ARG A 184 -7.82 -15.04 9.69
CA ARG A 184 -7.84 -16.51 9.73
C ARG A 184 -6.54 -17.15 9.21
N CYS A 185 -5.97 -16.61 8.13
CA CYS A 185 -4.78 -17.20 7.51
C CYS A 185 -3.45 -16.64 8.05
N GLY A 186 -3.49 -15.65 8.94
CA GLY A 186 -2.28 -15.07 9.52
C GLY A 186 -1.57 -14.04 8.62
N ALA A 187 -2.23 -13.52 7.59
CA ALA A 187 -1.67 -12.50 6.70
C ALA A 187 -1.31 -11.23 7.48
N LEU A 188 -0.17 -10.60 7.13
CA LEU A 188 0.17 -9.28 7.62
C LEU A 188 -0.71 -8.23 6.91
N VAL A 189 -1.17 -7.24 7.67
CA VAL A 189 -1.98 -6.13 7.17
C VAL A 189 -1.27 -4.82 7.49
N ALA A 190 -1.33 -3.85 6.60
CA ALA A 190 -1.04 -2.45 6.89
C ALA A 190 -2.33 -1.64 6.78
N VAL A 191 -2.48 -0.63 7.63
CA VAL A 191 -3.59 0.31 7.60
C VAL A 191 -3.04 1.65 7.17
N ASP A 192 -3.45 2.13 6.00
CA ASP A 192 -2.84 3.30 5.39
C ASP A 192 -3.89 4.32 4.96
N SER A 193 -3.48 5.58 4.85
CA SER A 193 -4.38 6.68 4.56
C SER A 193 -4.64 6.90 3.07
N ASP A 194 -3.67 6.53 2.22
CA ASP A 194 -3.65 6.90 0.80
C ASP A 194 -3.74 8.43 0.60
N ALA A 195 -3.01 9.14 1.46
CA ALA A 195 -3.11 10.59 1.54
C ALA A 195 -2.56 11.28 0.29
N HIS A 196 -3.41 12.04 -0.38
CA HIS A 196 -3.08 12.92 -1.51
C HIS A 196 -2.85 14.37 -1.09
N THR A 197 -2.95 14.64 0.20
CA THR A 197 -2.66 15.93 0.82
C THR A 197 -2.07 15.72 2.21
N CYS A 198 -1.29 16.69 2.70
CA CYS A 198 -0.73 16.62 4.07
C CYS A 198 -1.82 16.59 5.16
N TRP A 199 -3.01 17.09 4.89
CA TRP A 199 -4.13 17.07 5.86
C TRP A 199 -4.66 15.64 6.09
N SER A 200 -4.56 14.76 5.09
CA SER A 200 -5.06 13.38 5.16
C SER A 200 -4.02 12.38 5.66
N VAL A 201 -2.74 12.75 5.79
CA VAL A 201 -1.69 11.86 6.33
C VAL A 201 -2.10 11.37 7.72
N GLY A 202 -2.04 10.04 7.93
CA GLY A 202 -2.38 9.44 9.23
C GLY A 202 -3.88 9.47 9.58
N GLU A 203 -4.76 9.80 8.63
CA GLU A 203 -6.21 9.67 8.79
C GLU A 203 -6.61 8.23 8.47
N PHE A 204 -6.63 7.38 9.47
CA PHE A 204 -7.03 5.97 9.37
C PHE A 204 -7.86 5.52 10.58
N SER A 205 -8.64 6.43 11.12
CA SER A 205 -9.44 6.19 12.33
C SER A 205 -10.56 5.19 12.12
N ARG A 206 -11.24 5.21 10.97
CA ARG A 206 -12.33 4.29 10.63
C ARG A 206 -11.80 2.88 10.39
N ALA A 207 -10.68 2.74 9.68
CA ALA A 207 -10.03 1.45 9.46
C ALA A 207 -9.51 0.84 10.76
N ALA A 208 -8.89 1.65 11.63
CA ALA A 208 -8.47 1.18 12.95
C ALA A 208 -9.66 0.77 13.84
N ALA A 209 -10.77 1.52 13.80
CA ALA A 209 -12.00 1.17 14.50
C ALA A 209 -12.57 -0.17 13.98
N LEU A 210 -12.63 -0.34 12.65
CA LEU A 210 -13.08 -1.59 12.02
C LEU A 210 -12.27 -2.80 12.52
N LEU A 211 -10.93 -2.70 12.51
CA LEU A 211 -10.08 -3.81 12.99
C LEU A 211 -10.32 -4.11 14.48
N ASN A 212 -10.51 -3.07 15.32
CA ASN A 212 -10.82 -3.26 16.73
C ASN A 212 -12.20 -3.92 16.93
N GLU A 213 -13.23 -3.49 16.18
CA GLU A 213 -14.57 -4.10 16.22
C GLU A 213 -14.56 -5.57 15.78
N MET A 214 -13.74 -5.91 14.79
CA MET A 214 -13.55 -7.28 14.31
C MET A 214 -12.70 -8.14 15.26
N GLY A 215 -12.09 -7.56 16.29
CA GLY A 215 -11.12 -8.27 17.16
C GLY A 215 -9.88 -8.72 16.37
N PHE A 216 -9.46 -7.96 15.35
CA PHE A 216 -8.34 -8.32 14.50
C PHE A 216 -7.04 -8.47 15.31
N PRO A 217 -6.23 -9.50 15.08
CA PRO A 217 -5.01 -9.72 15.85
C PRO A 217 -3.97 -8.62 15.62
N GLU A 218 -3.68 -7.79 16.62
CA GLU A 218 -2.72 -6.68 16.53
C GLU A 218 -1.33 -7.12 16.04
N LYS A 219 -0.93 -8.35 16.38
CA LYS A 219 0.34 -8.93 15.90
C LYS A 219 0.42 -9.07 14.37
N GLN A 220 -0.70 -9.04 13.66
CA GLN A 220 -0.76 -9.08 12.20
C GLN A 220 -0.78 -7.68 11.59
N VAL A 221 -0.90 -6.60 12.37
CA VAL A 221 -0.85 -5.23 11.87
C VAL A 221 0.59 -4.74 11.85
N LEU A 222 1.13 -4.51 10.66
CA LEU A 222 2.55 -4.20 10.43
C LEU A 222 2.94 -2.83 10.96
N ASN A 223 2.16 -1.82 10.69
CA ASN A 223 2.50 -0.42 10.89
C ASN A 223 2.13 0.14 12.27
N THR A 224 2.11 -0.73 13.29
CA THR A 224 1.98 -0.34 14.70
C THR A 224 3.24 0.30 15.29
N SER A 225 4.39 0.19 14.62
CA SER A 225 5.63 0.93 14.93
C SER A 225 6.56 0.99 13.72
N ALA A 226 7.40 2.03 13.64
CA ALA A 226 8.44 2.13 12.61
C ALA A 226 9.39 0.94 12.63
N ARG A 227 9.74 0.46 13.83
CA ARG A 227 10.65 -0.69 13.99
C ARG A 227 10.12 -1.94 13.30
N ARG A 228 8.85 -2.29 13.48
CA ARG A 228 8.26 -3.46 12.83
C ARG A 228 8.33 -3.38 11.32
N VAL A 229 8.03 -2.20 10.75
CA VAL A 229 8.13 -1.95 9.31
C VAL A 229 9.56 -2.13 8.83
N LEU A 230 10.53 -1.54 9.50
CA LEU A 230 11.95 -1.65 9.14
C LEU A 230 12.48 -3.08 9.29
N ASP A 231 12.11 -3.80 10.33
CA ASP A 231 12.49 -5.20 10.53
C ASP A 231 11.91 -6.09 9.40
N PHE A 232 10.66 -5.85 8.99
CA PHE A 232 10.05 -6.53 7.85
C PHE A 232 10.82 -6.28 6.55
N ILE A 233 11.14 -5.01 6.23
CA ILE A 233 11.91 -4.64 5.04
C ILE A 233 13.31 -5.29 5.05
N HIS A 234 13.97 -5.31 6.20
CA HIS A 234 15.29 -5.91 6.33
C HIS A 234 15.25 -7.44 6.16
N SER A 235 14.23 -8.12 6.67
CA SER A 235 14.08 -9.57 6.54
C SER A 235 13.96 -10.02 5.08
N LYS A 236 13.32 -9.21 4.23
CA LYS A 236 13.19 -9.49 2.77
C LYS A 236 14.49 -9.29 1.98
N LYS A 237 15.45 -8.51 2.48
CA LYS A 237 16.73 -8.26 1.80
C LYS A 237 17.78 -9.35 2.05
N VAL A 238 17.51 -10.27 2.96
CA VAL A 238 18.43 -11.35 3.37
C VAL A 238 18.12 -12.66 2.63
N LEU A 239 16.99 -12.73 1.93
CA LEU A 239 16.57 -13.84 1.07
C LEU A 239 16.91 -13.56 -0.40
#